data_b88484df20cb3710a9f96703d8f31a81
#
_entry.id   b88484df20cb3710a9f96703d8f31a81
#
_cell.length_a   1.000
_cell.length_b   1.000
_cell.length_c   1.000
_cell.angle_alpha   90.00
_cell.angle_beta   90.00
_cell.angle_gamma   90.00
#
_symmetry.space_group_name_H-M   'P 1'
#
loop_
_entity.id
_entity.type
_entity.pdbx_description
1 polymer ?
#
loop_
_entity_poly.entity_id
_entity_poly.type
_entity_poly.pdbx_seq_one_letter_code
_entity_poly.pdbx_strand_id
1 'polypeptide(L)' 'MVTRKFTVVIEPADEGGFIVKCLELPVATQGETRKEALTNIKEALEGYLEAKAKLMRGKVRGKRVEVVVKAPPALLA' A
#
# COMPACT_ATOMS: atom_id res chain seq x y z
N MET A 1 11.07 -16.82 -6.06
CA MET A 1 10.46 -15.50 -5.78
C MET A 1 9.07 -15.44 -6.42
N VAL A 2 8.08 -15.01 -5.66
CA VAL A 2 6.70 -14.95 -6.14
C VAL A 2 6.40 -13.56 -6.66
N THR A 3 5.85 -13.49 -7.87
CA THR A 3 5.43 -12.23 -8.46
C THR A 3 3.95 -12.02 -8.14
N ARG A 4 3.61 -10.85 -7.61
CA ARG A 4 2.24 -10.47 -7.33
C ARG A 4 1.84 -9.26 -8.15
N LYS A 5 0.57 -9.23 -8.54
CA LYS A 5 0.00 -8.11 -9.27
C LYS A 5 -0.88 -7.31 -8.33
N PHE A 6 -0.71 -6.01 -8.35
CA PHE A 6 -1.54 -5.09 -7.59
C PHE A 6 -2.16 -4.08 -8.53
N THR A 7 -3.37 -3.66 -8.21
CA THR A 7 -4.06 -2.64 -8.97
C THR A 7 -3.83 -1.29 -8.32
N VAL A 8 -3.41 -0.32 -9.09
CA VAL A 8 -3.22 1.03 -8.61
C VAL A 8 -4.10 2.00 -9.41
N VAL A 9 -4.53 3.07 -8.75
CA VAL A 9 -5.26 4.15 -9.39
C VAL A 9 -4.35 5.36 -9.42
N ILE A 10 -4.19 5.94 -10.60
CA ILE A 10 -3.38 7.13 -10.77
C ILE A 10 -4.27 8.26 -11.25
N GLU A 11 -4.12 9.43 -10.65
CA GLU A 11 -4.92 10.60 -10.99
C GLU A 11 -4.06 11.86 -10.90
N PRO A 12 -4.37 12.89 -11.69
CA PRO A 12 -3.64 14.16 -11.60
C PRO A 12 -3.98 14.85 -10.27
N ALA A 13 -2.96 15.47 -9.67
CA ALA A 13 -3.13 16.24 -8.45
C ALA A 13 -3.44 17.70 -8.81
N ASP A 14 -4.20 18.38 -7.95
CA ASP A 14 -4.60 19.77 -8.18
C ASP A 14 -3.40 20.71 -8.27
N GLU A 15 -2.35 20.43 -7.53
CA GLU A 15 -1.15 21.24 -7.48
C GLU A 15 -0.10 20.87 -8.52
N GLY A 16 -0.44 19.98 -9.42
CA GLY A 16 0.50 19.42 -10.41
C GLY A 16 1.00 18.05 -10.00
N GLY A 17 1.52 17.30 -10.97
CA GLY A 17 1.95 15.95 -10.74
C GLY A 17 0.81 14.96 -10.65
N PHE A 18 1.09 13.79 -10.13
CA PHE A 18 0.14 12.69 -10.05
C PHE A 18 0.16 12.03 -8.68
N ILE A 19 -1.01 11.59 -8.25
CA ILE A 19 -1.16 10.80 -7.03
C ILE A 19 -1.51 9.39 -7.47
N VAL A 20 -0.91 8.40 -6.82
CA VAL A 20 -1.17 7.00 -7.12
C VAL A 20 -1.45 6.24 -5.83
N LYS A 21 -2.48 5.40 -5.86
CA LYS A 21 -2.92 4.63 -4.70
C LYS A 21 -3.05 3.17 -5.09
N CYS A 22 -2.66 2.28 -4.19
CA CYS A 22 -2.91 0.86 -4.35
C CYS A 22 -4.28 0.53 -3.78
N LEU A 23 -5.04 -0.31 -4.48
CA LEU A 23 -6.37 -0.71 -4.03
C LEU A 23 -6.32 -1.83 -2.98
N GLU A 24 -5.34 -2.71 -3.09
CA GLU A 24 -5.25 -3.89 -2.21
C GLU A 24 -4.51 -3.61 -0.91
N LEU A 25 -3.61 -2.65 -0.90
CA LEU A 25 -2.77 -2.35 0.26
C LEU A 25 -2.87 -0.86 0.61
N PRO A 26 -2.68 -0.48 1.89
CA PRO A 26 -2.75 0.92 2.31
C PRO A 26 -1.48 1.68 1.93
N VAL A 27 -1.16 1.72 0.65
CA VAL A 27 0.03 2.38 0.14
C VAL A 27 -0.38 3.41 -0.91
N ALA A 28 0.12 4.62 -0.75
CA ALA A 28 -0.11 5.70 -1.69
C ALA A 28 1.17 6.53 -1.80
N THR A 29 1.38 7.10 -2.96
CA THR A 29 2.52 7.96 -3.19
C THR A 29 2.21 8.97 -4.31
N GLN A 30 3.18 9.73 -4.72
CA GLN A 30 3.02 10.75 -5.75
C GLN A 30 4.29 10.85 -6.59
N GLY A 31 4.18 11.55 -7.71
CA GLY A 31 5.31 11.85 -8.57
C GLY A 31 4.96 13.03 -9.48
N GLU A 32 5.95 13.68 -10.04
CA GLU A 32 5.73 14.82 -10.93
C GLU A 32 5.24 14.39 -12.30
N THR A 33 5.60 13.18 -12.71
CA THR A 33 5.12 12.58 -13.95
C THR A 33 4.42 11.28 -13.64
N ARG A 34 3.62 10.81 -14.59
CA ARG A 34 2.94 9.53 -14.48
C ARG A 34 3.94 8.38 -14.26
N LYS A 35 5.02 8.39 -15.04
CA LYS A 35 6.07 7.38 -14.93
C LYS A 35 6.73 7.40 -13.55
N GLU A 36 7.02 8.57 -13.04
CA GLU A 36 7.63 8.72 -11.71
C GLU A 36 6.69 8.22 -10.62
N ALA A 37 5.42 8.58 -10.69
CA ALA A 37 4.43 8.11 -9.72
C ALA A 37 4.33 6.58 -9.71
N LEU A 38 4.32 5.96 -10.88
CA LEU A 38 4.26 4.50 -10.99
C LEU A 38 5.53 3.83 -10.47
N THR A 39 6.69 4.42 -10.71
CA THR A 39 7.95 3.93 -10.16
C THR A 39 7.95 4.04 -8.64
N ASN A 40 7.47 5.17 -8.13
CA ASN A 40 7.43 5.41 -6.68
C ASN A 40 6.48 4.45 -5.97
N ILE A 41 5.31 4.16 -6.55
CA ILE A 41 4.38 3.22 -5.90
C ILE A 41 4.93 1.79 -5.91
N LYS A 42 5.64 1.42 -6.96
CA LYS A 42 6.27 0.11 -7.01
C LYS A 42 7.28 -0.06 -5.88
N GLU A 43 8.14 0.92 -5.69
CA GLU A 43 9.12 0.89 -4.61
C GLU A 43 8.44 0.89 -3.23
N ALA A 44 7.40 1.68 -3.07
CA ALA A 44 6.66 1.75 -1.81
C ALA A 44 5.98 0.41 -1.50
N LEU A 45 5.41 -0.26 -2.50
CA LEU A 45 4.80 -1.57 -2.34
C LEU A 45 5.84 -2.63 -1.97
N GLU A 46 6.98 -2.61 -2.62
CA GLU A 46 8.06 -3.54 -2.31
C GLU A 46 8.54 -3.37 -0.87
N GLY A 47 8.72 -2.13 -0.44
CA GLY A 47 9.11 -1.84 0.94
C GLY A 47 8.05 -2.25 1.95
N TYR A 48 6.78 -2.00 1.66
CA TYR A 48 5.68 -2.40 2.52
C TYR A 48 5.63 -3.93 2.69
N LEU A 49 5.71 -4.66 1.60
CA LEU A 49 5.67 -6.12 1.64
C LEU A 49 6.87 -6.71 2.37
N GLU A 50 8.04 -6.12 2.20
CA GLU A 50 9.24 -6.55 2.88
C GLU A 50 9.12 -6.34 4.39
N ALA A 51 8.66 -5.18 4.82
CA ALA A 51 8.46 -4.88 6.23
C ALA A 51 7.43 -5.81 6.86
N LYS A 52 6.33 -6.08 6.14
CA LYS A 52 5.28 -6.98 6.61
C LYS A 52 5.80 -8.41 6.75
N ALA A 53 6.61 -8.85 5.80
CA ALA A 53 7.21 -10.19 5.87
C ALA A 53 8.12 -10.34 7.08
N LYS A 54 8.90 -9.32 7.42
CA LYS A 54 9.75 -9.33 8.61
C LYS A 54 8.92 -9.46 9.89
N LEU A 55 7.80 -8.76 9.97
CA LEU A 55 6.90 -8.85 11.12
C LEU A 55 6.28 -10.24 11.24
N MET A 56 5.93 -10.84 10.13
CA MET A 56 5.31 -12.17 10.13
C MET A 56 6.26 -13.29 10.46
N ARG A 57 7.57 -13.07 10.37
CA ARG A 57 8.59 -14.08 10.71
C ARG A 57 8.88 -14.23 12.20
N GLY A 58 8.07 -13.62 13.04
CA GLY A 58 8.15 -13.85 14.47
C GLY A 58 9.19 -13.04 15.23
N LYS A 59 9.72 -12.00 14.62
CA LYS A 59 10.63 -11.09 15.33
C LYS A 59 9.88 -9.95 16.01
N VAL A 60 8.58 -10.08 16.11
CA VAL A 60 7.74 -9.10 16.80
C VAL A 60 7.87 -9.30 18.30
N ARG A 61 8.25 -8.23 18.99
CA ARG A 61 8.27 -8.23 20.45
C ARG A 61 6.89 -7.82 20.93
N GLY A 62 6.49 -8.41 22.04
CA GLY A 62 5.21 -8.08 22.63
C GLY A 62 4.17 -9.14 22.32
N LYS A 63 3.01 -8.94 22.88
CA LYS A 63 1.90 -9.87 22.82
C LYS A 63 1.02 -9.55 21.63
N ARG A 64 0.65 -10.58 20.88
CA ARG A 64 -0.34 -10.41 19.79
C ARG A 64 -1.72 -10.37 20.37
N VAL A 65 -2.49 -9.41 19.95
CA VAL A 65 -3.89 -9.26 20.35
C VAL A 65 -4.71 -8.97 19.12
N GLU A 66 -5.76 -9.75 18.94
CA GLU A 66 -6.73 -9.48 17.88
C GLU A 66 -7.80 -8.55 18.42
N VAL A 67 -8.12 -7.53 17.65
CA VAL A 67 -9.14 -6.56 18.03
C VAL A 67 -10.26 -6.61 17.01
N VAL A 68 -11.47 -6.81 17.49
CA VAL A 68 -12.65 -6.81 16.62
C VAL A 68 -13.25 -5.42 16.61
N VAL A 69 -13.39 -4.86 15.43
CA VAL A 69 -13.99 -3.55 15.25
C VAL A 69 -15.19 -3.65 14.31
N LYS A 70 -16.16 -2.77 14.53
CA LYS A 70 -17.31 -2.68 13.64
C LYS A 70 -16.95 -1.74 12.50
N ALA A 71 -17.20 -2.18 11.28
CA ALA A 71 -16.97 -1.36 10.09
C ALA A 71 -18.29 -1.18 9.35
N PRO A 72 -18.51 -0.01 8.72
CA PRO A 72 -19.68 0.19 7.89
C PRO A 72 -19.70 -0.81 6.74
N PRO A 73 -20.87 -1.33 6.34
CA PRO A 73 -20.94 -2.30 5.25
C PRO A 73 -20.32 -1.80 3.94
N ALA A 74 -20.35 -0.50 3.71
CA ALA A 74 -19.76 0.09 2.52
C ALA A 74 -18.24 -0.13 2.43
N LEU A 75 -17.56 -0.34 3.56
CA LEU A 75 -16.13 -0.58 3.59
C LEU A 75 -15.78 -2.06 3.41
N LEU A 76 -16.77 -2.93 3.43
CA LEU A 76 -16.60 -4.38 3.32
C LEU A 76 -16.92 -4.91 1.93
N ALA A 77 -17.42 -4.05 1.07
CA ALA A 77 -17.84 -4.43 -0.28
C ALA A 77 -16.66 -4.67 -1.22
#